data_d1cfeb3e95a3d6ee7d7af146b6f3ef23
#
_entry.id   d1cfeb3e95a3d6ee7d7af146b6f3ef23
#
_cell.length_a   1.000
_cell.length_b   1.000
_cell.length_c   1.000
_cell.angle_alpha   90.00
_cell.angle_beta   90.00
_cell.angle_gamma   90.00
#
_symmetry.space_group_name_H-M   'P 1'
#
loop_
_entity.id
_entity.type
_entity.pdbx_description
1 polymer ?
#
loop_
_entity_poly.entity_id
_entity_poly.type
_entity_poly.pdbx_seq_one_letter_code
_entity_poly.pdbx_strand_id
1 'polypeptide(L)'
;LSGRPDAPSQKLLNAVIHNALPPEERTIAEELKKVGYRTGIFGKWHLGSGASSPEQQGFDVVFEPGAKGQLIDSIGAKNEFLIARTACDFIQDASDKPFFCYVPHHSPHIRLDATPQAMDEFRETFNPLYAASIASLDRSVGMIRDAVKNLKGDRDTILLFASDNGGLHVPEGHDQPMTHCTPFRAGKGYLYEGGLRIPLIVHSTRNRLGEPRVVHQPVSLLDLYPTLLGLAGVEVSKTIGPVDGIDLRGNWFEGKPLRDDRALFWHMPHYTNQGSRPAGAIREGDWKLVVSYEDDGLELFDLSQDKEERVNLAVSNPETTKRLHDKLDSWLGSVGAQRCQPNPKVDLSKHAAIYSAFDSSQLRADKTADAIAEQWKPWRKLMNQASQGSKAVLKDPAGEVTLWASDAKVHGKKLRYEAEPQKNVLGFWTEVEDWAHWEFDVPSEGVYEVEVQCGCGKGHGGSIASVVVGEQTKEWKVRDTGHFQSMIYEPIGELKLNQGKNRLEVRPKTKATIAVMDIRKIVLRKKDQ
;
A
#
# COMPACT_ATOMS: atom_id res chain seq x y z
N LEU A 1 -2.35 1.38 0.23
CA LEU A 1 -3.63 0.93 0.76
C LEU A 1 -4.13 -0.22 -0.10
N SER A 2 -4.14 -1.44 0.41
CA SER A 2 -4.78 -2.57 -0.26
C SER A 2 -6.30 -2.39 -0.15
N GLY A 3 -6.98 -2.30 -1.29
CA GLY A 3 -8.43 -2.36 -1.35
C GLY A 3 -8.93 -3.70 -0.84
N ARG A 4 -10.20 -3.74 -0.43
CA ARG A 4 -10.88 -5.01 -0.14
C ARG A 4 -11.19 -5.74 -1.45
N PRO A 5 -11.21 -7.07 -1.46
CA PRO A 5 -11.72 -7.80 -2.62
C PRO A 5 -13.19 -7.45 -2.88
N ASP A 6 -13.64 -7.63 -4.12
CA ASP A 6 -15.03 -7.43 -4.50
C ASP A 6 -15.97 -8.33 -3.67
N ALA A 7 -17.05 -7.75 -3.18
CA ALA A 7 -18.00 -8.43 -2.30
C ALA A 7 -19.45 -8.04 -2.60
N PRO A 8 -20.43 -8.90 -2.32
CA PRO A 8 -21.86 -8.54 -2.47
C PRO A 8 -22.29 -7.33 -1.62
N SER A 9 -21.55 -7.01 -0.56
CA SER A 9 -21.79 -5.82 0.27
C SER A 9 -21.33 -4.50 -0.36
N GLN A 10 -20.75 -4.52 -1.56
CA GLN A 10 -20.23 -3.35 -2.27
C GLN A 10 -21.12 -3.01 -3.46
N LYS A 11 -21.49 -1.75 -3.62
CA LYS A 11 -22.28 -1.28 -4.78
C LYS A 11 -21.45 -1.22 -6.06
N LEU A 12 -20.14 -0.99 -5.90
CA LEU A 12 -19.20 -0.87 -7.00
C LEU A 12 -18.15 -1.99 -6.93
N LEU A 13 -17.64 -2.38 -8.08
CA LEU A 13 -16.44 -3.19 -8.20
C LEU A 13 -15.21 -2.29 -8.02
N ASN A 14 -14.18 -2.80 -7.38
CA ASN A 14 -12.94 -2.06 -7.20
C ASN A 14 -12.21 -1.88 -8.54
N ALA A 15 -11.45 -0.81 -8.66
CA ALA A 15 -10.49 -0.65 -9.75
C ALA A 15 -9.33 -1.65 -9.60
N VAL A 16 -8.63 -1.92 -10.70
CA VAL A 16 -7.45 -2.81 -10.70
C VAL A 16 -6.31 -2.16 -9.93
N ILE A 17 -5.73 -2.90 -9.00
CA ILE A 17 -4.59 -2.46 -8.20
C ILE A 17 -3.30 -3.07 -8.75
N HIS A 18 -2.32 -2.23 -9.07
CA HIS A 18 -0.96 -2.68 -9.32
C HIS A 18 -0.26 -2.98 -7.99
N ASN A 19 0.29 -4.19 -7.85
CA ASN A 19 0.95 -4.63 -6.62
C ASN A 19 2.45 -4.33 -6.59
N ALA A 20 2.96 -3.65 -7.60
CA ALA A 20 4.36 -3.29 -7.73
C ALA A 20 4.50 -1.93 -8.42
N LEU A 21 5.58 -1.23 -8.12
CA LEU A 21 5.99 -0.04 -8.84
C LEU A 21 6.39 -0.46 -10.27
N PRO A 22 5.85 0.19 -11.32
CA PRO A 22 6.32 -0.06 -12.68
C PRO A 22 7.83 0.18 -12.78
N PRO A 23 8.62 -0.72 -13.39
CA PRO A 23 10.08 -0.58 -13.45
C PRO A 23 10.56 0.65 -14.23
N GLU A 24 9.72 1.21 -15.10
CA GLU A 24 9.98 2.44 -15.86
C GLU A 24 9.82 3.72 -15.04
N GLU A 25 9.20 3.66 -13.87
CA GLU A 25 9.06 4.82 -12.97
C GLU A 25 10.43 5.21 -12.38
N ARG A 26 10.72 6.50 -12.42
CA ARG A 26 11.99 7.03 -11.93
C ARG A 26 11.91 7.43 -10.48
N THR A 27 12.62 6.72 -9.63
CA THR A 27 12.65 6.99 -8.19
C THR A 27 13.63 8.10 -7.83
N ILE A 28 13.44 8.69 -6.64
CA ILE A 28 14.39 9.65 -6.07
C ILE A 28 15.80 9.04 -5.97
N ALA A 29 15.89 7.77 -5.57
CA ALA A 29 17.16 7.08 -5.39
C ALA A 29 17.92 6.94 -6.72
N GLU A 30 17.25 6.54 -7.80
CA GLU A 30 17.85 6.43 -9.12
C GLU A 30 18.39 7.77 -9.63
N GLU A 31 17.61 8.85 -9.48
CA GLU A 31 18.03 10.16 -9.96
C GLU A 31 19.17 10.75 -9.12
N LEU A 32 19.15 10.59 -7.80
CA LEU A 32 20.25 11.01 -6.92
C LEU A 32 21.53 10.21 -7.16
N LYS A 33 21.42 8.92 -7.45
CA LYS A 33 22.57 8.06 -7.79
C LYS A 33 23.29 8.55 -9.05
N LYS A 34 22.55 9.01 -10.07
CA LYS A 34 23.13 9.57 -11.31
C LYS A 34 24.01 10.80 -11.06
N VAL A 35 23.72 11.56 -10.00
CA VAL A 35 24.50 12.75 -9.61
C VAL A 35 25.47 12.48 -8.45
N GLY A 36 25.81 11.22 -8.20
CA GLY A 36 26.90 10.81 -7.32
C GLY A 36 26.52 10.60 -5.86
N TYR A 37 25.22 10.59 -5.52
CA TYR A 37 24.81 10.23 -4.17
C TYR A 37 24.97 8.72 -3.93
N ARG A 38 25.38 8.36 -2.74
CA ARG A 38 25.25 7.00 -2.21
C ARG A 38 23.85 6.85 -1.64
N THR A 39 23.16 5.78 -2.00
CA THR A 39 21.74 5.59 -1.67
C THR A 39 21.52 4.38 -0.77
N GLY A 40 20.68 4.49 0.26
CA GLY A 40 20.38 3.40 1.18
C GLY A 40 18.92 3.42 1.62
N ILE A 41 18.32 2.23 1.75
CA ILE A 41 17.00 2.02 2.34
C ILE A 41 17.07 1.07 3.52
N PHE A 42 16.47 1.45 4.63
CA PHE A 42 16.49 0.72 5.90
C PHE A 42 15.09 0.59 6.47
N GLY A 43 14.43 -0.53 6.22
CA GLY A 43 13.05 -0.80 6.64
C GLY A 43 12.18 -1.31 5.50
N LYS A 44 10.90 -0.97 5.53
CA LYS A 44 9.87 -1.53 4.64
C LYS A 44 9.92 -0.95 3.23
N TRP A 45 10.05 -1.79 2.20
CA TRP A 45 9.89 -1.40 0.81
C TRP A 45 8.42 -1.40 0.35
N HIS A 46 7.79 -2.54 0.28
CA HIS A 46 6.38 -2.76 -0.07
C HIS A 46 5.93 -2.19 -1.44
N LEU A 47 6.84 -2.00 -2.37
CA LEU A 47 6.56 -1.53 -3.75
C LEU A 47 6.89 -2.58 -4.81
N GLY A 48 7.01 -3.84 -4.43
CA GLY A 48 7.26 -4.95 -5.35
C GLY A 48 8.57 -5.67 -5.09
N SER A 49 8.90 -6.59 -5.99
CA SER A 49 10.11 -7.42 -5.97
C SER A 49 10.62 -7.65 -7.40
N GLY A 50 11.74 -8.35 -7.58
CA GLY A 50 12.32 -8.56 -8.89
C GLY A 50 12.73 -7.24 -9.55
N ALA A 51 12.18 -6.91 -10.71
CA ALA A 51 12.46 -5.63 -11.40
C ALA A 51 12.04 -4.39 -10.60
N SER A 52 11.12 -4.53 -9.65
CA SER A 52 10.66 -3.46 -8.75
C SER A 52 11.27 -3.58 -7.35
N SER A 53 12.36 -4.35 -7.17
CA SER A 53 13.05 -4.41 -5.88
C SER A 53 13.80 -3.12 -5.58
N PRO A 54 14.13 -2.80 -4.32
CA PRO A 54 14.83 -1.58 -3.97
C PRO A 54 16.16 -1.42 -4.71
N GLU A 55 16.91 -2.52 -4.89
CA GLU A 55 18.18 -2.53 -5.60
C GLU A 55 18.02 -2.12 -7.07
N GLN A 56 16.94 -2.58 -7.72
CA GLN A 56 16.61 -2.23 -9.10
C GLN A 56 16.05 -0.81 -9.21
N GLN A 57 15.55 -0.27 -8.11
CA GLN A 57 14.99 1.08 -7.99
C GLN A 57 16.00 2.09 -7.40
N GLY A 58 17.31 1.80 -7.54
CA GLY A 58 18.38 2.76 -7.34
C GLY A 58 19.05 2.76 -5.96
N PHE A 59 18.69 1.87 -5.04
CA PHE A 59 19.36 1.78 -3.74
C PHE A 59 20.63 0.93 -3.79
N ASP A 60 21.77 1.49 -3.33
CA ASP A 60 23.05 0.79 -3.23
C ASP A 60 23.10 -0.15 -2.03
N VAL A 61 22.45 0.23 -0.95
CA VAL A 61 22.38 -0.54 0.30
C VAL A 61 20.92 -0.77 0.68
N VAL A 62 20.55 -2.01 0.88
CA VAL A 62 19.19 -2.42 1.23
C VAL A 62 19.22 -3.23 2.52
N PHE A 63 18.41 -2.84 3.49
CA PHE A 63 18.22 -3.57 4.73
C PHE A 63 16.75 -3.61 5.11
N GLU A 64 16.11 -4.75 4.92
CA GLU A 64 14.70 -4.99 5.26
C GLU A 64 14.58 -6.18 6.23
N PRO A 65 14.67 -5.97 7.56
CA PRO A 65 14.68 -7.04 8.55
C PRO A 65 13.32 -7.73 8.74
N GLY A 66 12.28 -7.30 8.00
CA GLY A 66 10.91 -7.76 8.20
C GLY A 66 10.21 -7.10 9.41
N ALA A 67 8.89 -7.31 9.49
CA ALA A 67 8.05 -6.72 10.55
C ALA A 67 7.97 -7.56 11.83
N LYS A 68 8.59 -8.74 11.87
CA LYS A 68 8.62 -9.63 13.04
C LYS A 68 9.97 -9.49 13.73
N GLY A 69 10.05 -8.60 14.71
CA GLY A 69 11.17 -8.54 15.66
C GLY A 69 10.93 -9.51 16.84
N GLN A 70 12.00 -9.88 17.54
CA GLN A 70 11.88 -10.38 18.89
C GLN A 70 11.68 -9.18 19.81
N LEU A 71 10.81 -9.31 20.82
CA LEU A 71 10.66 -8.32 21.91
C LEU A 71 11.95 -8.27 22.74
N ILE A 72 12.98 -7.64 22.19
CA ILE A 72 14.24 -7.39 22.87
C ILE A 72 14.40 -5.87 22.92
N ASP A 73 14.55 -5.30 24.09
CA ASP A 73 14.72 -3.84 24.29
C ASP A 73 15.84 -3.24 23.41
N SER A 74 16.84 -4.04 23.05
CA SER A 74 17.95 -3.60 22.21
C SER A 74 17.64 -3.47 20.72
N ILE A 75 16.55 -4.05 20.20
CA ILE A 75 16.19 -4.01 18.77
C ILE A 75 14.83 -3.37 18.48
N GLY A 76 14.00 -3.17 19.51
CA GLY A 76 12.61 -2.70 19.37
C GLY A 76 11.67 -3.82 18.90
N ALA A 77 10.38 -3.66 19.15
CA ALA A 77 9.36 -4.66 18.86
C ALA A 77 9.19 -4.96 17.35
N LYS A 78 9.50 -3.98 16.49
CA LYS A 78 9.50 -4.11 15.02
C LYS A 78 10.85 -3.77 14.41
N ASN A 79 11.91 -4.09 15.12
CA ASN A 79 13.29 -3.81 14.73
C ASN A 79 13.61 -2.30 14.61
N GLU A 80 12.88 -1.40 15.27
CA GLU A 80 13.08 0.04 15.15
C GLU A 80 14.54 0.45 15.41
N PHE A 81 15.15 -0.10 16.48
CA PHE A 81 16.52 0.25 16.85
C PHE A 81 17.57 -0.47 15.98
N LEU A 82 17.25 -1.65 15.47
CA LEU A 82 18.12 -2.35 14.51
C LEU A 82 18.14 -1.59 13.17
N ILE A 83 16.98 -1.16 12.68
CA ILE A 83 16.85 -0.34 11.48
C ILE A 83 17.65 0.95 11.66
N ALA A 84 17.47 1.66 12.80
CA ALA A 84 18.17 2.91 13.06
C ALA A 84 19.70 2.72 13.13
N ARG A 85 20.20 1.67 13.82
CA ARG A 85 21.64 1.40 13.89
C ARG A 85 22.23 1.16 12.51
N THR A 86 21.59 0.30 11.69
CA THR A 86 22.08 0.01 10.33
C THR A 86 22.06 1.27 9.45
N ALA A 87 21.05 2.12 9.62
CA ALA A 87 21.01 3.43 8.95
C ALA A 87 22.14 4.36 9.43
N CYS A 88 22.43 4.38 10.75
CA CYS A 88 23.54 5.16 11.31
C CYS A 88 24.90 4.68 10.79
N ASP A 89 25.12 3.37 10.69
CA ASP A 89 26.36 2.80 10.11
C ASP A 89 26.51 3.26 8.64
N PHE A 90 25.44 3.18 7.85
CA PHE A 90 25.45 3.69 6.48
C PHE A 90 25.78 5.17 6.40
N ILE A 91 25.19 6.00 7.27
CA ILE A 91 25.43 7.45 7.33
C ILE A 91 26.90 7.75 7.65
N GLN A 92 27.48 7.01 8.58
CA GLN A 92 28.90 7.15 8.95
C GLN A 92 29.85 6.71 7.81
N ASP A 93 29.55 5.59 7.16
CA ASP A 93 30.32 5.05 6.03
C ASP A 93 30.23 5.94 4.77
N ALA A 94 29.15 6.71 4.63
CA ALA A 94 28.95 7.63 3.51
C ALA A 94 29.67 8.97 3.70
N SER A 95 30.56 9.10 4.69
CA SER A 95 31.16 10.36 5.13
C SER A 95 31.83 11.19 4.04
N ASP A 96 32.33 10.58 2.97
CA ASP A 96 33.05 11.27 1.88
C ASP A 96 32.19 11.60 0.65
N LYS A 97 30.95 11.12 0.60
CA LYS A 97 30.01 11.33 -0.52
C LYS A 97 28.70 11.92 -0.03
N PRO A 98 27.96 12.68 -0.86
CA PRO A 98 26.57 12.97 -0.55
C PRO A 98 25.79 11.67 -0.46
N PHE A 99 24.79 11.60 0.43
CA PHE A 99 23.99 10.39 0.61
C PHE A 99 22.50 10.70 0.65
N PHE A 100 21.71 9.70 0.24
CA PHE A 100 20.28 9.62 0.43
C PHE A 100 19.98 8.40 1.28
N CYS A 101 19.53 8.62 2.51
CA CYS A 101 19.17 7.58 3.47
C CYS A 101 17.66 7.61 3.68
N TYR A 102 16.95 6.58 3.20
CA TYR A 102 15.51 6.42 3.35
C TYR A 102 15.22 5.37 4.42
N VAL A 103 14.47 5.76 5.47
CA VAL A 103 14.24 4.90 6.64
C VAL A 103 12.74 4.70 6.86
N PRO A 104 12.07 3.85 6.06
CA PRO A 104 10.66 3.54 6.20
C PRO A 104 10.42 2.50 7.31
N HIS A 105 10.18 2.98 8.52
CA HIS A 105 9.89 2.13 9.67
C HIS A 105 8.60 1.31 9.49
N HIS A 106 8.55 0.11 10.11
CA HIS A 106 7.33 -0.68 10.20
C HIS A 106 6.33 -0.10 11.20
N SER A 107 6.82 0.50 12.29
CA SER A 107 5.99 1.17 13.29
C SER A 107 5.46 2.53 12.77
N PRO A 108 4.23 2.91 13.14
CA PRO A 108 3.27 2.24 14.03
C PRO A 108 2.20 1.40 13.29
N HIS A 109 2.51 0.73 12.20
CA HIS A 109 1.56 -0.16 11.51
C HIS A 109 1.20 -1.36 12.39
N ILE A 110 -0.03 -1.87 12.27
CA ILE A 110 -0.43 -3.13 12.91
C ILE A 110 0.42 -4.31 12.36
N ARG A 111 0.67 -5.40 13.14
CA ARG A 111 0.39 -5.56 14.57
C ARG A 111 1.51 -4.92 15.38
N LEU A 112 1.16 -4.20 16.43
CA LEU A 112 2.14 -3.65 17.36
C LEU A 112 2.42 -4.64 18.50
N ASP A 113 3.57 -4.45 19.11
CA ASP A 113 3.96 -5.14 20.33
C ASP A 113 4.83 -4.23 21.18
N ALA A 114 4.73 -4.36 22.49
CA ALA A 114 5.55 -3.61 23.46
C ALA A 114 5.63 -4.41 24.77
N THR A 115 6.68 -4.18 25.55
CA THR A 115 6.77 -4.78 26.88
C THR A 115 5.72 -4.20 27.81
N PRO A 116 5.20 -4.97 28.80
CA PRO A 116 4.30 -4.44 29.81
C PRO A 116 4.83 -3.19 30.51
N GLN A 117 6.15 -3.16 30.78
CA GLN A 117 6.80 -2.02 31.41
C GLN A 117 6.76 -0.77 30.51
N ALA A 118 7.03 -0.89 29.21
CA ALA A 118 6.95 0.22 28.28
C ALA A 118 5.51 0.75 28.16
N MET A 119 4.51 -0.13 28.19
CA MET A 119 3.10 0.26 28.18
C MET A 119 2.66 0.96 29.47
N ASP A 120 3.23 0.57 30.63
CA ASP A 120 2.89 1.16 31.93
C ASP A 120 3.25 2.64 32.01
N GLU A 121 4.29 3.08 31.33
CA GLU A 121 4.64 4.52 31.20
C GLU A 121 3.53 5.33 30.51
N PHE A 122 2.72 4.69 29.68
CA PHE A 122 1.65 5.32 28.88
C PHE A 122 0.24 4.86 29.25
N ARG A 123 0.05 4.26 30.43
CA ARG A 123 -1.23 3.64 30.85
C ARG A 123 -2.43 4.60 30.82
N GLU A 124 -2.21 5.90 30.98
CA GLU A 124 -3.25 6.93 30.96
C GLU A 124 -3.59 7.43 29.54
N THR A 125 -2.94 6.90 28.51
CA THR A 125 -3.22 7.29 27.12
C THR A 125 -4.40 6.52 26.55
N PHE A 126 -4.92 6.98 25.42
CA PHE A 126 -6.00 6.31 24.67
C PHE A 126 -5.68 4.83 24.38
N ASN A 127 -4.45 4.54 23.96
CA ASN A 127 -3.94 3.19 23.71
C ASN A 127 -2.47 3.09 24.15
N PRO A 128 -2.17 2.51 25.31
CA PRO A 128 -0.81 2.39 25.84
C PRO A 128 0.16 1.66 24.89
N LEU A 129 -0.31 0.63 24.19
CA LEU A 129 0.51 -0.14 23.22
C LEU A 129 0.95 0.74 22.05
N TYR A 130 0.03 1.54 21.52
CA TYR A 130 0.35 2.48 20.44
C TYR A 130 1.32 3.57 20.91
N ALA A 131 1.09 4.14 22.08
CA ALA A 131 1.94 5.18 22.64
C ALA A 131 3.37 4.66 22.90
N ALA A 132 3.53 3.47 23.46
CA ALA A 132 4.81 2.82 23.65
C ALA A 132 5.54 2.55 22.32
N SER A 133 4.81 2.18 21.28
CA SER A 133 5.36 1.99 19.93
C SER A 133 5.85 3.31 19.31
N ILE A 134 5.09 4.40 19.49
CA ILE A 134 5.51 5.75 19.06
C ILE A 134 6.77 6.20 19.81
N ALA A 135 6.86 5.94 21.11
CA ALA A 135 8.05 6.26 21.90
C ALA A 135 9.30 5.50 21.41
N SER A 136 9.14 4.23 21.00
CA SER A 136 10.22 3.45 20.39
C SER A 136 10.64 4.03 19.02
N LEU A 137 9.68 4.44 18.22
CA LEU A 137 9.95 5.11 16.94
C LEU A 137 10.69 6.44 17.16
N ASP A 138 10.26 7.25 18.14
CA ASP A 138 10.91 8.53 18.48
C ASP A 138 12.37 8.33 18.91
N ARG A 139 12.66 7.33 19.75
CA ARG A 139 14.05 6.97 20.11
C ARG A 139 14.88 6.60 18.87
N SER A 140 14.31 5.84 17.96
CA SER A 140 14.95 5.45 16.69
C SER A 140 15.31 6.68 15.85
N VAL A 141 14.38 7.62 15.71
CA VAL A 141 14.60 8.91 15.03
C VAL A 141 15.69 9.72 15.76
N GLY A 142 15.69 9.71 17.09
CA GLY A 142 16.74 10.32 17.91
C GLY A 142 18.15 9.78 17.59
N MET A 143 18.30 8.45 17.45
CA MET A 143 19.58 7.83 17.07
C MET A 143 20.09 8.33 15.71
N ILE A 144 19.21 8.39 14.71
CA ILE A 144 19.55 8.87 13.36
C ILE A 144 19.92 10.35 13.39
N ARG A 145 19.14 11.18 14.10
CA ARG A 145 19.44 12.61 14.28
C ARG A 145 20.81 12.83 14.90
N ASP A 146 21.16 12.05 15.93
CA ASP A 146 22.44 12.18 16.61
C ASP A 146 23.59 11.70 15.72
N ALA A 147 23.40 10.65 14.93
CA ALA A 147 24.37 10.21 13.93
C ALA A 147 24.66 11.30 12.89
N VAL A 148 23.63 11.93 12.35
CA VAL A 148 23.75 13.02 11.38
C VAL A 148 24.41 14.25 11.99
N LYS A 149 24.06 14.63 13.23
CA LYS A 149 24.65 15.74 13.95
C LYS A 149 26.15 15.58 14.20
N ASN A 150 26.60 14.34 14.38
CA ASN A 150 27.99 14.00 14.68
C ASN A 150 28.85 13.76 13.43
N LEU A 151 28.30 13.93 12.23
CA LEU A 151 29.08 13.85 10.99
C LEU A 151 30.18 14.93 10.97
N LYS A 152 31.39 14.48 10.64
CA LYS A 152 32.55 15.38 10.50
C LYS A 152 32.45 16.19 9.20
N GLY A 153 33.11 17.37 9.22
CA GLY A 153 33.17 18.24 8.03
C GLY A 153 32.08 19.29 7.98
N ASP A 154 31.98 19.98 6.86
CA ASP A 154 31.14 21.17 6.69
C ASP A 154 29.86 20.91 5.89
N ARG A 155 29.38 19.64 5.93
CA ARG A 155 28.18 19.22 5.21
C ARG A 155 26.91 19.61 5.96
N ASP A 156 25.93 20.07 5.20
CA ASP A 156 24.56 20.20 5.69
C ASP A 156 23.77 18.93 5.35
N THR A 157 23.07 18.41 6.31
CA THR A 157 22.14 17.30 6.10
C THR A 157 20.73 17.78 6.40
N ILE A 158 19.84 17.57 5.43
CA ILE A 158 18.40 17.82 5.61
C ILE A 158 17.77 16.52 6.11
N LEU A 159 17.21 16.57 7.29
CA LEU A 159 16.47 15.48 7.91
C LEU A 159 14.97 15.75 7.74
N LEU A 160 14.27 14.79 7.17
CA LEU A 160 12.83 14.82 6.93
C LEU A 160 12.14 13.73 7.76
N PHE A 161 11.06 14.10 8.43
CA PHE A 161 10.17 13.15 9.08
C PHE A 161 8.76 13.35 8.55
N ALA A 162 8.12 12.27 8.09
CA ALA A 162 6.75 12.28 7.61
C ALA A 162 6.06 10.96 7.91
N SER A 163 4.73 10.95 7.87
CA SER A 163 3.91 9.73 7.82
C SER A 163 3.37 9.52 6.41
N ASP A 164 2.99 8.29 6.07
CA ASP A 164 2.38 7.93 4.78
C ASP A 164 0.87 8.22 4.74
N ASN A 165 0.20 8.12 5.89
CA ASN A 165 -1.24 8.38 6.06
C ASN A 165 -1.59 8.70 7.52
N GLY A 166 -2.82 9.07 7.77
CA GLY A 166 -3.35 9.26 9.13
C GLY A 166 -3.42 7.97 9.93
N GLY A 167 -3.65 8.10 11.22
CA GLY A 167 -3.68 7.00 12.16
C GLY A 167 -4.85 6.01 11.94
N LEU A 168 -4.69 4.79 12.40
CA LEU A 168 -5.73 3.76 12.35
C LEU A 168 -6.75 3.97 13.48
N HIS A 169 -7.91 4.53 13.15
CA HIS A 169 -8.94 4.98 14.08
C HIS A 169 -10.08 3.98 14.32
N VAL A 170 -10.09 2.86 13.61
CA VAL A 170 -11.10 1.79 13.72
C VAL A 170 -10.48 0.48 14.17
N PRO A 171 -11.26 -0.43 14.78
CA PRO A 171 -10.78 -1.78 15.08
C PRO A 171 -10.36 -2.52 13.81
N GLU A 172 -9.10 -2.95 13.75
CA GLU A 172 -8.57 -3.79 12.67
C GLU A 172 -7.45 -4.69 13.20
N GLY A 173 -7.55 -5.98 12.95
CA GLY A 173 -6.49 -6.96 13.23
C GLY A 173 -6.23 -7.29 14.70
N HIS A 174 -6.41 -6.37 15.62
CA HIS A 174 -6.23 -6.51 17.08
C HIS A 174 -7.49 -6.20 17.89
N ASP A 175 -8.62 -6.17 17.26
CA ASP A 175 -9.92 -5.90 17.89
C ASP A 175 -10.02 -4.53 18.61
N GLN A 176 -9.06 -3.62 18.40
CA GLN A 176 -9.10 -2.26 18.94
C GLN A 176 -8.49 -1.25 17.95
N PRO A 177 -8.94 0.02 17.98
CA PRO A 177 -8.30 1.07 17.21
C PRO A 177 -6.92 1.37 17.80
N MET A 178 -5.90 1.52 16.91
CA MET A 178 -4.55 1.82 17.38
C MET A 178 -4.46 3.23 17.95
N THR A 179 -5.14 4.20 17.31
CA THR A 179 -5.11 5.60 17.70
C THR A 179 -6.40 6.31 17.25
N HIS A 180 -6.40 7.64 17.34
CA HIS A 180 -7.40 8.53 16.79
C HIS A 180 -6.73 9.75 16.16
N CYS A 181 -7.44 10.40 15.24
CA CYS A 181 -6.95 11.62 14.59
C CYS A 181 -7.68 12.89 15.07
N THR A 182 -8.42 12.82 16.19
CA THR A 182 -9.14 13.96 16.76
C THR A 182 -8.23 15.19 16.88
N PRO A 183 -8.69 16.42 16.47
CA PRO A 183 -10.07 16.75 16.12
C PRO A 183 -10.49 16.37 14.69
N PHE A 184 -9.58 15.91 13.84
CA PHE A 184 -9.86 15.61 12.45
C PHE A 184 -10.77 14.39 12.28
N ARG A 185 -11.66 14.44 11.29
CA ARG A 185 -12.60 13.37 10.97
C ARG A 185 -11.88 12.14 10.42
N ALA A 186 -12.29 10.95 10.85
CA ALA A 186 -11.81 9.65 10.42
C ALA A 186 -10.30 9.41 10.66
N GLY A 187 -9.66 8.64 9.81
CA GLY A 187 -8.25 8.27 9.85
C GLY A 187 -7.86 7.48 8.60
N LYS A 188 -6.86 6.62 8.74
CA LYS A 188 -6.36 5.78 7.65
C LYS A 188 -7.49 5.17 6.82
N GLY A 189 -7.37 5.26 5.50
CA GLY A 189 -8.34 4.71 4.54
C GLY A 189 -9.43 5.67 4.13
N TYR A 190 -9.49 6.89 4.68
CA TYR A 190 -10.47 7.92 4.35
C TYR A 190 -9.84 9.14 3.69
N LEU A 191 -10.62 9.85 2.87
CA LEU A 191 -10.22 11.11 2.24
C LEU A 191 -10.57 12.35 3.07
N TYR A 192 -10.97 12.17 4.33
CA TYR A 192 -11.11 13.27 5.31
C TYR A 192 -9.76 13.64 5.91
N GLU A 193 -9.69 14.80 6.58
CA GLU A 193 -8.43 15.33 7.14
C GLU A 193 -7.72 14.32 8.04
N GLY A 194 -8.45 13.53 8.85
CA GLY A 194 -7.83 12.51 9.71
C GLY A 194 -7.10 11.40 8.94
N GLY A 195 -7.48 11.15 7.68
CA GLY A 195 -6.79 10.17 6.82
C GLY A 195 -5.67 10.77 5.98
N LEU A 196 -5.79 12.06 5.60
CA LEU A 196 -4.89 12.72 4.65
C LEU A 196 -3.86 13.63 5.32
N ARG A 197 -4.22 14.31 6.42
CA ARG A 197 -3.34 15.26 7.09
C ARG A 197 -2.31 14.53 7.94
N ILE A 198 -1.06 14.65 7.53
CA ILE A 198 0.09 13.99 8.14
C ILE A 198 1.11 15.00 8.64
N PRO A 199 1.98 14.66 9.60
CA PRO A 199 3.11 15.48 9.96
C PRO A 199 4.14 15.49 8.81
N LEU A 200 4.74 16.66 8.58
CA LEU A 200 5.97 16.82 7.81
C LEU A 200 6.88 17.76 8.59
N ILE A 201 8.02 17.25 9.03
CA ILE A 201 9.03 18.02 9.77
C ILE A 201 10.30 18.04 8.95
N VAL A 202 10.87 19.24 8.78
CA VAL A 202 12.11 19.45 8.02
C VAL A 202 13.13 20.12 8.94
N HIS A 203 14.32 19.53 9.05
CA HIS A 203 15.40 20.02 9.86
C HIS A 203 16.71 20.08 9.05
N SER A 204 17.50 21.14 9.22
CA SER A 204 18.84 21.30 8.66
C SER A 204 19.86 21.27 9.80
N THR A 205 20.91 20.45 9.66
CA THR A 205 21.97 20.36 10.67
C THR A 205 22.82 21.63 10.76
N ARG A 206 22.77 22.49 9.76
CA ARG A 206 23.49 23.77 9.67
C ARG A 206 22.58 24.99 9.80
N ASN A 207 21.36 24.81 10.29
CA ASN A 207 20.37 25.87 10.47
C ASN A 207 20.08 26.71 9.21
N ARG A 208 20.17 26.09 8.03
CA ARG A 208 19.92 26.80 6.75
C ARG A 208 18.45 27.13 6.53
N LEU A 209 17.55 26.56 7.30
CA LEU A 209 16.11 26.82 7.25
C LEU A 209 15.68 28.05 8.06
N GLY A 210 16.65 28.68 8.76
CA GLY A 210 16.38 29.82 9.67
C GLY A 210 15.69 29.42 10.96
N GLU A 211 15.01 30.39 11.61
CA GLU A 211 14.30 30.13 12.86
C GLU A 211 13.15 29.13 12.69
N PRO A 212 12.89 28.32 13.72
CA PRO A 212 11.78 27.35 13.69
C PRO A 212 10.45 28.04 13.40
N ARG A 213 9.69 27.50 12.46
CA ARG A 213 8.38 28.02 12.09
C ARG A 213 7.42 26.90 11.69
N VAL A 214 6.12 27.20 11.79
CA VAL A 214 5.05 26.34 11.27
C VAL A 214 4.56 26.94 9.96
N VAL A 215 4.53 26.10 8.91
CA VAL A 215 3.95 26.43 7.60
C VAL A 215 2.54 25.85 7.54
N HIS A 216 1.54 26.70 7.37
CA HIS A 216 0.13 26.29 7.36
C HIS A 216 -0.39 25.97 5.95
N GLN A 217 0.33 26.41 4.91
CA GLN A 217 -0.04 26.13 3.53
C GLN A 217 0.10 24.63 3.23
N PRO A 218 -0.93 24.00 2.59
CA PRO A 218 -0.91 22.57 2.34
C PRO A 218 0.17 22.18 1.32
N VAL A 219 0.91 21.14 1.66
CA VAL A 219 1.90 20.48 0.81
C VAL A 219 1.57 19.00 0.70
N SER A 220 2.17 18.32 -0.26
CA SER A 220 2.01 16.87 -0.49
C SER A 220 3.36 16.17 -0.44
N LEU A 221 3.38 14.87 -0.14
CA LEU A 221 4.59 14.06 -0.28
C LEU A 221 5.10 14.01 -1.74
N LEU A 222 4.24 14.26 -2.73
CA LEU A 222 4.63 14.41 -4.13
C LEU A 222 5.65 15.55 -4.33
N ASP A 223 5.59 16.58 -3.48
CA ASP A 223 6.49 17.74 -3.55
C ASP A 223 7.92 17.40 -3.12
N LEU A 224 8.10 16.31 -2.40
CA LEU A 224 9.44 15.87 -1.98
C LEU A 224 10.29 15.44 -3.17
N TYR A 225 9.69 14.88 -4.22
CA TYR A 225 10.42 14.44 -5.41
C TYR A 225 11.17 15.62 -6.09
N PRO A 226 10.51 16.67 -6.60
CA PRO A 226 11.21 17.80 -7.21
C PRO A 226 12.06 18.59 -6.20
N THR A 227 11.66 18.65 -4.93
CA THR A 227 12.39 19.38 -3.90
C THR A 227 13.74 18.73 -3.59
N LEU A 228 13.76 17.41 -3.34
CA LEU A 228 15.00 16.68 -3.01
C LEU A 228 15.95 16.62 -4.21
N LEU A 229 15.45 16.41 -5.42
CA LEU A 229 16.25 16.46 -6.63
C LEU A 229 16.83 17.86 -6.87
N GLY A 230 16.01 18.89 -6.67
CA GLY A 230 16.48 20.28 -6.76
C GLY A 230 17.54 20.64 -5.71
N LEU A 231 17.47 20.09 -4.49
CA LEU A 231 18.54 20.22 -3.48
C LEU A 231 19.86 19.59 -3.93
N ALA A 232 19.80 18.53 -4.70
CA ALA A 232 20.95 17.85 -5.31
C ALA A 232 21.44 18.50 -6.61
N GLY A 233 20.83 19.62 -7.04
CA GLY A 233 21.20 20.32 -8.27
C GLY A 233 20.62 19.71 -9.55
N VAL A 234 19.67 18.78 -9.45
CA VAL A 234 19.00 18.19 -10.62
C VAL A 234 17.89 19.12 -11.11
N GLU A 235 17.94 19.52 -12.37
CA GLU A 235 16.88 20.30 -13.02
C GLU A 235 15.76 19.37 -13.53
N VAL A 236 14.78 19.07 -12.67
CA VAL A 236 13.71 18.08 -12.89
C VAL A 236 12.97 18.31 -14.22
N SER A 237 12.58 19.56 -14.52
CA SER A 237 11.85 19.89 -15.74
C SER A 237 12.62 19.59 -17.04
N LYS A 238 13.94 19.61 -16.99
CA LYS A 238 14.81 19.34 -18.16
C LYS A 238 15.19 17.86 -18.28
N THR A 239 15.37 17.18 -17.14
CA THR A 239 15.93 15.82 -17.13
C THR A 239 14.87 14.73 -17.05
N ILE A 240 13.73 15.02 -16.42
CA ILE A 240 12.68 14.03 -16.12
C ILE A 240 11.38 14.35 -16.89
N GLY A 241 11.06 15.64 -17.01
CA GLY A 241 9.80 16.11 -17.57
C GLY A 241 8.79 16.57 -16.52
N PRO A 242 7.51 16.65 -16.86
CA PRO A 242 6.46 17.07 -15.93
C PRO A 242 6.35 16.14 -14.73
N VAL A 243 6.21 16.72 -13.54
CA VAL A 243 5.96 16.01 -12.27
C VAL A 243 4.77 16.64 -11.57
N ASP A 244 4.04 15.87 -10.77
CA ASP A 244 2.84 16.35 -10.06
C ASP A 244 3.17 17.27 -8.88
N GLY A 245 4.34 17.08 -8.26
CA GLY A 245 4.80 17.89 -7.13
C GLY A 245 5.39 19.24 -7.53
N ILE A 246 5.49 20.13 -6.56
CA ILE A 246 6.19 21.43 -6.69
C ILE A 246 7.46 21.45 -5.86
N ASP A 247 8.43 22.27 -6.28
CA ASP A 247 9.68 22.47 -5.55
C ASP A 247 9.46 23.40 -4.35
N LEU A 248 9.68 22.89 -3.16
CA LEU A 248 9.49 23.60 -1.89
C LEU A 248 10.73 24.40 -1.42
N ARG A 249 11.87 24.37 -2.14
CA ARG A 249 13.11 25.04 -1.71
C ARG A 249 12.90 26.54 -1.44
N GLY A 250 12.18 27.24 -2.31
CA GLY A 250 11.85 28.64 -2.10
C GLY A 250 11.07 28.90 -0.81
N ASN A 251 10.14 28.01 -0.48
CA ASN A 251 9.42 28.09 0.78
C ASN A 251 10.33 27.74 1.97
N TRP A 252 11.08 26.64 1.90
CA TRP A 252 11.90 26.18 3.01
C TRP A 252 13.04 27.14 3.39
N PHE A 253 13.79 27.61 2.41
CA PHE A 253 15.03 28.39 2.65
C PHE A 253 14.82 29.91 2.59
N GLU A 254 13.82 30.38 1.87
CA GLU A 254 13.62 31.80 1.62
C GLU A 254 12.27 32.31 2.21
N GLY A 255 11.46 31.41 2.78
CA GLY A 255 10.13 31.75 3.32
C GLY A 255 9.11 32.22 2.27
N LYS A 256 9.36 31.93 0.99
CA LYS A 256 8.45 32.31 -0.09
C LYS A 256 7.10 31.62 0.10
N PRO A 257 5.98 32.34 0.01
CA PRO A 257 4.66 31.71 0.10
C PRO A 257 4.44 30.76 -1.06
N LEU A 258 3.68 29.70 -0.80
CA LEU A 258 3.16 28.80 -1.84
C LEU A 258 1.94 29.47 -2.52
N ARG A 259 1.58 29.02 -3.70
CA ARG A 259 0.41 29.53 -4.40
C ARG A 259 -0.88 29.09 -3.70
N ASP A 260 -1.76 30.02 -3.42
CA ASP A 260 -3.04 29.76 -2.71
C ASP A 260 -4.07 29.04 -3.61
N ASP A 261 -3.92 29.16 -4.94
CA ASP A 261 -4.80 28.54 -5.94
C ASP A 261 -4.39 27.10 -6.31
N ARG A 262 -3.38 26.55 -5.63
CA ARG A 262 -2.96 25.17 -5.85
C ARG A 262 -4.01 24.19 -5.38
N ALA A 263 -4.44 23.30 -6.27
CA ALA A 263 -5.31 22.20 -5.93
C ALA A 263 -4.50 20.93 -5.63
N LEU A 264 -4.89 20.20 -4.60
CA LEU A 264 -4.44 18.84 -4.30
C LEU A 264 -5.60 17.88 -4.59
N PHE A 265 -5.29 16.74 -5.20
CA PHE A 265 -6.29 15.77 -5.64
C PHE A 265 -6.01 14.39 -5.06
N TRP A 266 -7.08 13.66 -4.78
CA TRP A 266 -7.03 12.27 -4.34
C TRP A 266 -8.09 11.44 -5.07
N HIS A 267 -7.69 10.25 -5.49
CA HIS A 267 -8.56 9.26 -6.11
C HIS A 267 -8.39 7.93 -5.39
N MET A 268 -9.46 7.46 -4.76
CA MET A 268 -9.47 6.20 -4.02
C MET A 268 -10.64 5.33 -4.50
N PRO A 269 -10.50 4.61 -5.63
CA PRO A 269 -11.58 3.83 -6.24
C PRO A 269 -11.73 2.45 -5.57
N HIS A 270 -11.63 2.38 -4.23
CA HIS A 270 -11.62 1.14 -3.47
C HIS A 270 -12.40 1.23 -2.18
N TYR A 271 -13.02 0.10 -1.80
CA TYR A 271 -13.47 -0.11 -0.43
C TYR A 271 -12.27 -0.51 0.44
N THR A 272 -12.20 0.00 1.65
CA THR A 272 -11.10 -0.30 2.57
C THR A 272 -11.52 -1.11 3.78
N ASN A 273 -10.56 -1.76 4.45
CA ASN A 273 -10.80 -2.46 5.71
C ASN A 273 -11.19 -1.52 6.85
N GLN A 274 -10.96 -0.23 6.69
CA GLN A 274 -11.33 0.82 7.63
C GLN A 274 -12.79 1.27 7.47
N GLY A 275 -13.49 0.78 6.44
CA GLY A 275 -14.90 1.06 6.21
C GLY A 275 -15.17 2.19 5.23
N SER A 276 -14.16 2.76 4.61
CA SER A 276 -14.38 3.78 3.56
C SER A 276 -14.92 3.15 2.28
N ARG A 277 -15.64 3.96 1.55
CA ARG A 277 -16.21 3.67 0.23
C ARG A 277 -15.39 4.36 -0.86
N PRO A 278 -15.48 3.89 -2.11
CA PRO A 278 -14.82 4.55 -3.24
C PRO A 278 -15.18 6.03 -3.32
N ALA A 279 -14.17 6.90 -3.39
CA ALA A 279 -14.35 8.34 -3.40
C ALA A 279 -13.19 9.07 -4.08
N GLY A 280 -13.44 10.31 -4.47
CA GLY A 280 -12.42 11.28 -4.85
C GLY A 280 -12.46 12.50 -3.94
N ALA A 281 -11.36 13.24 -3.87
CA ALA A 281 -11.34 14.52 -3.16
C ALA A 281 -10.46 15.55 -3.87
N ILE A 282 -10.80 16.80 -3.67
CA ILE A 282 -10.00 17.96 -4.08
C ILE A 282 -9.92 18.94 -2.91
N ARG A 283 -8.74 19.49 -2.67
CA ARG A 283 -8.52 20.62 -1.78
C ARG A 283 -7.88 21.77 -2.53
N GLU A 284 -8.47 22.96 -2.45
CA GLU A 284 -7.94 24.20 -3.00
C GLU A 284 -8.05 25.30 -1.95
N GLY A 285 -6.92 25.77 -1.45
CA GLY A 285 -6.89 26.65 -0.28
C GLY A 285 -7.53 25.99 0.94
N ASP A 286 -8.55 26.66 1.48
CA ASP A 286 -9.32 26.16 2.63
C ASP A 286 -10.57 25.35 2.22
N TRP A 287 -10.94 25.36 0.94
CA TRP A 287 -12.06 24.56 0.45
C TRP A 287 -11.65 23.11 0.16
N LYS A 288 -12.46 22.18 0.62
CA LYS A 288 -12.31 20.76 0.34
C LYS A 288 -13.64 20.15 -0.08
N LEU A 289 -13.62 19.45 -1.21
CA LEU A 289 -14.76 18.66 -1.70
C LEU A 289 -14.39 17.18 -1.67
N VAL A 290 -15.27 16.36 -1.09
CA VAL A 290 -15.23 14.90 -1.16
C VAL A 290 -16.41 14.43 -2.01
N VAL A 291 -16.14 13.54 -2.98
CA VAL A 291 -17.13 13.00 -3.92
C VAL A 291 -17.23 11.51 -3.73
N SER A 292 -18.39 11.01 -3.34
CA SER A 292 -18.70 9.58 -3.28
C SER A 292 -18.93 9.03 -4.68
N TYR A 293 -18.28 7.94 -5.04
CA TYR A 293 -18.50 7.30 -6.35
C TYR A 293 -19.68 6.32 -6.37
N GLU A 294 -20.29 6.03 -5.22
CA GLU A 294 -21.45 5.14 -5.13
C GLU A 294 -22.77 5.80 -5.53
N ASP A 295 -22.89 7.10 -5.31
CA ASP A 295 -24.13 7.85 -5.39
C ASP A 295 -23.95 9.31 -5.81
N ASP A 296 -22.74 9.67 -6.28
CA ASP A 296 -22.33 11.05 -6.64
C ASP A 296 -22.58 12.06 -5.49
N GLY A 297 -22.59 11.56 -4.25
CA GLY A 297 -22.78 12.38 -3.06
C GLY A 297 -21.63 13.37 -2.89
N LEU A 298 -21.97 14.65 -2.65
CA LEU A 298 -21.03 15.75 -2.53
C LEU A 298 -20.97 16.24 -1.08
N GLU A 299 -19.77 16.33 -0.51
CA GLU A 299 -19.51 16.94 0.79
C GLU A 299 -18.48 18.05 0.63
N LEU A 300 -18.91 19.30 0.81
CA LEU A 300 -18.05 20.49 0.76
C LEU A 300 -17.77 21.01 2.16
N PHE A 301 -16.51 21.32 2.45
CA PHE A 301 -16.06 21.84 3.75
C PHE A 301 -15.19 23.09 3.57
N ASP A 302 -15.38 24.06 4.50
CA ASP A 302 -14.44 25.17 4.70
C ASP A 302 -13.52 24.84 5.88
N LEU A 303 -12.31 24.39 5.59
CA LEU A 303 -11.34 23.96 6.60
C LEU A 303 -10.76 25.09 7.43
N SER A 304 -10.98 26.36 7.07
CA SER A 304 -10.63 27.50 7.91
C SER A 304 -11.55 27.62 9.12
N GLN A 305 -12.81 27.21 8.98
CA GLN A 305 -13.84 27.26 10.02
C GLN A 305 -14.16 25.88 10.60
N ASP A 306 -14.10 24.84 9.80
CA ASP A 306 -14.49 23.47 10.16
C ASP A 306 -13.39 22.45 9.81
N LYS A 307 -12.33 22.42 10.60
CA LYS A 307 -11.23 21.44 10.46
C LYS A 307 -11.66 20.00 10.74
N GLU A 308 -12.84 19.83 11.34
CA GLU A 308 -13.39 18.53 11.73
C GLU A 308 -14.30 17.94 10.65
N GLU A 309 -14.58 18.70 9.59
CA GLU A 309 -15.41 18.27 8.44
C GLU A 309 -16.81 17.78 8.88
N ARG A 310 -17.47 18.59 9.73
CA ARG A 310 -18.78 18.26 10.33
C ARG A 310 -19.95 18.83 9.58
N VAL A 311 -19.77 20.00 8.95
CA VAL A 311 -20.84 20.76 8.31
C VAL A 311 -20.68 20.69 6.79
N ASN A 312 -21.52 19.89 6.15
CA ASN A 312 -21.54 19.83 4.69
C ASN A 312 -22.16 21.09 4.10
N LEU A 313 -21.38 21.88 3.40
CA LEU A 313 -21.76 23.13 2.76
C LEU A 313 -22.14 22.98 1.27
N ALA A 314 -22.20 21.77 0.72
CA ALA A 314 -22.40 21.56 -0.72
C ALA A 314 -23.70 22.18 -1.25
N VAL A 315 -24.77 22.11 -0.48
CA VAL A 315 -26.08 22.67 -0.86
C VAL A 315 -26.11 24.21 -0.70
N SER A 316 -25.47 24.74 0.34
CA SER A 316 -25.44 26.18 0.63
C SER A 316 -24.43 26.96 -0.22
N ASN A 317 -23.46 26.27 -0.82
CA ASN A 317 -22.41 26.85 -1.68
C ASN A 317 -22.31 26.15 -3.04
N PRO A 318 -23.37 26.18 -3.86
CA PRO A 318 -23.45 25.38 -5.09
C PRO A 318 -22.41 25.78 -6.15
N GLU A 319 -22.03 27.06 -6.22
CA GLU A 319 -21.01 27.54 -7.17
C GLU A 319 -19.63 26.96 -6.86
N THR A 320 -19.20 27.02 -5.60
CA THR A 320 -17.91 26.44 -5.16
C THR A 320 -17.93 24.93 -5.32
N THR A 321 -19.03 24.28 -4.96
CA THR A 321 -19.21 22.83 -5.10
C THR A 321 -19.05 22.42 -6.57
N LYS A 322 -19.76 23.08 -7.47
CA LYS A 322 -19.67 22.78 -8.91
C LYS A 322 -18.27 23.01 -9.45
N ARG A 323 -17.65 24.14 -9.12
CA ARG A 323 -16.30 24.50 -9.60
C ARG A 323 -15.26 23.44 -9.17
N LEU A 324 -15.28 23.02 -7.91
CA LEU A 324 -14.35 22.02 -7.41
C LEU A 324 -14.65 20.62 -7.98
N HIS A 325 -15.92 20.28 -8.16
CA HIS A 325 -16.32 19.02 -8.78
C HIS A 325 -15.83 18.94 -10.23
N ASP A 326 -16.09 19.98 -11.04
CA ASP A 326 -15.64 20.05 -12.44
C ASP A 326 -14.09 19.96 -12.53
N LYS A 327 -13.37 20.59 -11.59
CA LYS A 327 -11.91 20.55 -11.52
C LYS A 327 -11.38 19.16 -11.17
N LEU A 328 -12.04 18.47 -10.22
CA LEU A 328 -11.71 17.10 -9.87
C LEU A 328 -11.96 16.14 -11.05
N ASP A 329 -13.09 16.25 -11.70
CA ASP A 329 -13.45 15.39 -12.83
C ASP A 329 -12.52 15.60 -14.03
N SER A 330 -12.17 16.86 -14.33
CA SER A 330 -11.17 17.20 -15.35
C SER A 330 -9.80 16.59 -15.04
N TRP A 331 -9.35 16.65 -13.77
CA TRP A 331 -8.09 16.03 -13.36
C TRP A 331 -8.15 14.51 -13.49
N LEU A 332 -9.22 13.87 -13.03
CA LEU A 332 -9.41 12.40 -13.18
C LEU A 332 -9.36 11.98 -14.65
N GLY A 333 -9.93 12.79 -15.55
CA GLY A 333 -9.84 12.55 -17.00
C GLY A 333 -8.41 12.70 -17.53
N SER A 334 -7.69 13.75 -17.09
CA SER A 334 -6.33 14.05 -17.57
C SER A 334 -5.28 12.99 -17.17
N VAL A 335 -5.48 12.33 -16.02
CA VAL A 335 -4.58 11.26 -15.53
C VAL A 335 -5.04 9.87 -15.95
N GLY A 336 -6.11 9.74 -16.74
CA GLY A 336 -6.66 8.45 -17.15
C GLY A 336 -7.12 7.59 -15.96
N ALA A 337 -7.68 8.23 -14.92
CA ALA A 337 -8.07 7.55 -13.68
C ALA A 337 -9.08 6.42 -13.94
N GLN A 338 -8.82 5.24 -13.38
CA GLN A 338 -9.73 4.10 -13.46
C GLN A 338 -11.04 4.43 -12.72
N ARG A 339 -12.17 4.25 -13.40
CA ARG A 339 -13.50 4.42 -12.80
C ARG A 339 -14.04 3.09 -12.28
N CYS A 340 -14.64 3.12 -11.10
CA CYS A 340 -15.35 1.96 -10.56
C CYS A 340 -16.54 1.59 -11.47
N GLN A 341 -16.86 0.29 -11.53
CA GLN A 341 -18.00 -0.23 -12.27
C GLN A 341 -19.10 -0.69 -11.32
N PRO A 342 -20.39 -0.59 -11.67
CA PRO A 342 -21.47 -1.14 -10.87
C PRO A 342 -21.26 -2.64 -10.58
N ASN A 343 -21.51 -3.06 -9.35
CA ASN A 343 -21.43 -4.46 -8.96
C ASN A 343 -22.77 -5.19 -9.27
N PRO A 344 -22.82 -6.08 -10.26
CA PRO A 344 -24.06 -6.77 -10.63
C PRO A 344 -24.54 -7.78 -9.57
N LYS A 345 -23.71 -8.07 -8.56
CA LYS A 345 -24.01 -8.99 -7.46
C LYS A 345 -24.26 -8.29 -6.13
N VAL A 346 -24.57 -6.99 -6.17
CA VAL A 346 -24.80 -6.21 -4.95
C VAL A 346 -26.00 -6.71 -4.17
N ASP A 347 -25.80 -6.84 -2.86
CA ASP A 347 -26.84 -7.08 -1.86
C ASP A 347 -26.97 -5.82 -1.00
N LEU A 348 -28.01 -5.04 -1.29
CA LEU A 348 -28.24 -3.74 -0.63
C LEU A 348 -28.46 -3.89 0.88
N SER A 349 -28.96 -5.02 1.36
CA SER A 349 -29.14 -5.27 2.80
C SER A 349 -27.80 -5.45 3.51
N LYS A 350 -26.87 -6.16 2.90
CA LYS A 350 -25.49 -6.30 3.40
C LYS A 350 -24.72 -4.99 3.31
N HIS A 351 -24.93 -4.24 2.22
CA HIS A 351 -24.35 -2.92 2.09
C HIS A 351 -24.80 -1.99 3.22
N ALA A 352 -26.12 -1.91 3.45
CA ALA A 352 -26.70 -1.07 4.49
C ALA A 352 -26.20 -1.45 5.90
N ALA A 353 -26.09 -2.74 6.20
CA ALA A 353 -25.61 -3.23 7.48
C ALA A 353 -24.16 -2.81 7.78
N ILE A 354 -23.33 -2.66 6.77
CA ILE A 354 -21.89 -2.33 6.93
C ILE A 354 -21.64 -0.81 6.81
N TYR A 355 -22.21 -0.18 5.78
CA TYR A 355 -21.82 1.18 5.37
C TYR A 355 -22.87 2.25 5.70
N SER A 356 -24.12 1.87 6.02
CA SER A 356 -25.17 2.81 6.37
C SER A 356 -25.54 2.77 7.85
N ALA A 357 -25.57 1.57 8.46
CA ALA A 357 -25.86 1.42 9.89
C ALA A 357 -24.71 1.88 10.79
N PHE A 358 -23.47 1.86 10.28
CA PHE A 358 -22.27 2.30 10.99
C PHE A 358 -21.47 3.25 10.09
N ASP A 359 -21.43 4.52 10.43
CA ASP A 359 -20.53 5.46 9.78
C ASP A 359 -19.20 5.51 10.54
N SER A 360 -18.25 4.68 10.12
CA SER A 360 -16.94 4.61 10.76
C SER A 360 -16.09 5.88 10.57
N SER A 361 -16.48 6.80 9.69
CA SER A 361 -15.85 8.12 9.58
C SER A 361 -16.19 9.04 10.76
N GLN A 362 -17.28 8.76 11.47
CA GLN A 362 -17.75 9.55 12.61
C GLN A 362 -17.30 8.98 13.98
N LEU A 363 -16.50 7.90 13.97
CA LEU A 363 -16.00 7.32 15.21
C LEU A 363 -15.15 8.34 15.96
N ARG A 364 -15.45 8.55 17.25
CA ARG A 364 -14.77 9.50 18.13
C ARG A 364 -14.04 8.78 19.25
N ALA A 365 -12.92 9.34 19.65
CA ALA A 365 -12.12 8.87 20.78
C ALA A 365 -12.58 9.52 22.10
N ASP A 366 -13.86 9.35 22.44
CA ASP A 366 -14.46 9.80 23.69
C ASP A 366 -14.28 8.79 24.84
N LYS A 367 -13.66 7.64 24.53
CA LYS A 367 -13.40 6.52 25.43
C LYS A 367 -12.02 5.93 25.15
N THR A 368 -11.59 4.96 25.95
CA THR A 368 -10.37 4.18 25.69
C THR A 368 -10.52 3.32 24.44
N ALA A 369 -9.39 2.90 23.86
CA ALA A 369 -9.37 2.02 22.70
C ALA A 369 -10.16 0.72 22.91
N ASP A 370 -10.05 0.12 24.11
CA ASP A 370 -10.78 -1.10 24.48
C ASP A 370 -12.30 -0.88 24.51
N ALA A 371 -12.76 0.23 25.10
CA ALA A 371 -14.18 0.56 25.16
C ALA A 371 -14.77 0.81 23.76
N ILE A 372 -14.00 1.42 22.86
CA ILE A 372 -14.40 1.59 21.46
C ILE A 372 -14.41 0.25 20.73
N ALA A 373 -13.42 -0.62 20.96
CA ALA A 373 -13.37 -1.96 20.38
C ALA A 373 -14.65 -2.76 20.71
N GLU A 374 -15.08 -2.77 21.97
CA GLU A 374 -16.31 -3.44 22.37
C GLU A 374 -17.56 -2.83 21.70
N GLN A 375 -17.64 -1.50 21.64
CA GLN A 375 -18.76 -0.80 20.99
C GLN A 375 -18.84 -1.13 19.48
N TRP A 376 -17.70 -1.25 18.81
CA TRP A 376 -17.62 -1.45 17.35
C TRP A 376 -17.43 -2.92 16.93
N LYS A 377 -17.39 -3.84 17.87
CA LYS A 377 -17.25 -5.29 17.63
C LYS A 377 -18.30 -5.87 16.67
N PRO A 378 -19.61 -5.49 16.73
CA PRO A 378 -20.60 -5.96 15.76
C PRO A 378 -20.26 -5.53 14.32
N TRP A 379 -19.89 -4.27 14.13
CA TRP A 379 -19.48 -3.75 12.82
C TRP A 379 -18.25 -4.49 12.30
N ARG A 380 -17.21 -4.68 13.13
CA ARG A 380 -15.99 -5.38 12.73
C ARG A 380 -16.27 -6.83 12.33
N LYS A 381 -17.17 -7.50 13.03
CA LYS A 381 -17.63 -8.85 12.66
C LYS A 381 -18.26 -8.88 11.27
N LEU A 382 -19.16 -7.94 10.97
CA LEU A 382 -19.77 -7.81 9.63
C LEU A 382 -18.72 -7.53 8.56
N MET A 383 -17.77 -6.63 8.84
CA MET A 383 -16.66 -6.31 7.93
C MET A 383 -15.79 -7.53 7.64
N ASN A 384 -15.48 -8.34 8.64
CA ASN A 384 -14.68 -9.57 8.46
C ASN A 384 -15.45 -10.62 7.67
N GLN A 385 -16.74 -10.83 7.96
CA GLN A 385 -17.59 -11.76 7.21
C GLN A 385 -17.74 -11.38 5.74
N ALA A 386 -17.90 -10.09 5.45
CA ALA A 386 -17.98 -9.60 4.09
C ALA A 386 -16.67 -9.79 3.30
N SER A 387 -15.52 -9.83 3.99
CA SER A 387 -14.21 -10.12 3.37
C SER A 387 -13.98 -11.61 3.11
N GLN A 388 -14.60 -12.50 3.91
CA GLN A 388 -14.39 -13.95 3.81
C GLN A 388 -15.20 -14.62 2.69
N GLY A 389 -16.23 -13.97 2.18
CA GLY A 389 -17.16 -14.54 1.18
C GLY A 389 -16.83 -14.19 -0.28
N SER A 390 -15.91 -13.30 -0.52
CA SER A 390 -15.61 -12.83 -1.86
C SER A 390 -14.25 -13.33 -2.32
N LYS A 391 -14.28 -14.29 -3.22
CA LYS A 391 -13.14 -14.55 -4.10
C LYS A 391 -12.97 -13.31 -4.97
N ALA A 392 -11.81 -12.66 -4.90
CA ALA A 392 -11.50 -11.56 -5.79
C ALA A 392 -11.44 -12.10 -7.22
N VAL A 393 -12.49 -11.91 -7.97
CA VAL A 393 -12.43 -12.02 -9.42
C VAL A 393 -11.81 -10.70 -9.90
N LEU A 394 -10.50 -10.65 -10.00
CA LEU A 394 -9.86 -9.60 -10.76
C LEU A 394 -10.31 -9.78 -12.20
N LYS A 395 -11.12 -8.87 -12.73
CA LYS A 395 -11.37 -8.78 -14.16
C LYS A 395 -10.10 -8.24 -14.77
N ASP A 396 -9.41 -9.13 -15.45
CA ASP A 396 -8.25 -8.78 -16.24
C ASP A 396 -8.63 -7.90 -17.45
N PRO A 397 -7.65 -7.17 -18.04
CA PRO A 397 -7.85 -6.41 -19.28
C PRO A 397 -8.55 -7.26 -20.33
N ALA A 398 -9.31 -6.64 -21.20
CA ALA A 398 -10.15 -7.31 -22.19
C ALA A 398 -9.40 -8.45 -22.91
N GLY A 399 -9.85 -9.70 -22.68
CA GLY A 399 -9.32 -10.90 -23.32
C GLY A 399 -8.43 -11.81 -22.47
N GLU A 400 -8.14 -11.45 -21.21
CA GLU A 400 -7.35 -12.27 -20.29
C GLU A 400 -8.27 -13.01 -19.31
N VAL A 401 -7.96 -14.28 -18.98
CA VAL A 401 -8.64 -15.07 -17.94
C VAL A 401 -7.62 -15.44 -16.89
N THR A 402 -7.84 -15.02 -15.64
CA THR A 402 -6.97 -15.35 -14.50
C THR A 402 -7.64 -16.37 -13.58
N LEU A 403 -6.93 -17.46 -13.31
CA LEU A 403 -7.32 -18.56 -12.43
C LEU A 403 -6.50 -18.45 -11.13
N TRP A 404 -7.12 -17.99 -10.05
CA TRP A 404 -6.44 -17.79 -8.77
C TRP A 404 -6.33 -19.08 -7.95
N ALA A 405 -5.28 -19.20 -7.14
CA ALA A 405 -5.11 -20.30 -6.19
C ALA A 405 -6.32 -20.47 -5.27
N SER A 406 -6.97 -19.36 -4.89
CA SER A 406 -8.20 -19.36 -4.08
C SER A 406 -9.39 -20.02 -4.76
N ASP A 407 -9.40 -20.12 -6.09
CA ASP A 407 -10.50 -20.66 -6.89
C ASP A 407 -10.30 -22.12 -7.24
N ALA A 408 -9.12 -22.66 -6.92
CA ALA A 408 -8.78 -24.03 -7.19
C ALA A 408 -9.59 -25.00 -6.31
N LYS A 409 -10.03 -26.10 -6.92
CA LYS A 409 -10.45 -27.28 -6.18
C LYS A 409 -9.24 -28.21 -6.05
N VAL A 410 -8.85 -28.45 -4.81
CA VAL A 410 -7.67 -29.27 -4.45
C VAL A 410 -8.04 -30.71 -4.26
N HIS A 411 -7.19 -31.63 -4.72
CA HIS A 411 -7.32 -33.07 -4.60
C HIS A 411 -6.03 -33.66 -4.01
N GLY A 412 -6.17 -34.62 -3.12
CA GLY A 412 -5.05 -35.29 -2.49
C GLY A 412 -5.01 -35.12 -0.98
N LYS A 413 -3.82 -35.21 -0.39
CA LYS A 413 -3.68 -35.31 1.07
C LYS A 413 -3.06 -34.07 1.72
N LYS A 414 -2.17 -33.36 1.04
CA LYS A 414 -1.35 -32.31 1.62
C LYS A 414 -1.46 -30.96 0.93
N LEU A 415 -1.63 -30.96 -0.38
CA LEU A 415 -1.85 -29.72 -1.15
C LEU A 415 -3.04 -28.96 -0.57
N ARG A 416 -2.87 -27.68 -0.32
CA ARG A 416 -3.93 -26.83 0.22
C ARG A 416 -3.76 -25.38 -0.20
N TYR A 417 -4.86 -24.64 -0.16
CA TYR A 417 -4.83 -23.20 -0.31
C TYR A 417 -4.41 -22.53 1.00
N GLU A 418 -3.42 -21.65 0.93
CA GLU A 418 -2.91 -20.84 2.03
C GLU A 418 -3.38 -19.40 1.86
N ALA A 419 -4.43 -19.04 2.61
CA ALA A 419 -5.16 -17.77 2.49
C ALA A 419 -4.46 -16.57 3.15
N GLU A 420 -3.29 -16.75 3.75
CA GLU A 420 -2.55 -15.65 4.38
C GLU A 420 -2.19 -14.58 3.34
N PRO A 421 -2.38 -13.28 3.65
CA PRO A 421 -2.22 -12.21 2.66
C PRO A 421 -0.86 -12.22 1.93
N GLN A 422 0.20 -12.59 2.64
CA GLN A 422 1.55 -12.71 2.08
C GLN A 422 1.76 -13.97 1.25
N LYS A 423 0.91 -15.00 1.40
CA LYS A 423 1.00 -16.25 0.65
C LYS A 423 0.03 -16.25 -0.53
N ASN A 424 -1.27 -16.38 -0.28
CA ASN A 424 -2.32 -16.47 -1.30
C ASN A 424 -1.94 -17.44 -2.42
N VAL A 425 -1.60 -18.67 -2.06
CA VAL A 425 -1.07 -19.71 -2.95
C VAL A 425 -1.69 -21.07 -2.69
N LEU A 426 -1.62 -21.96 -3.69
CA LEU A 426 -1.64 -23.40 -3.45
C LEU A 426 -0.25 -23.81 -2.98
N GLY A 427 -0.14 -24.23 -1.73
CA GLY A 427 1.13 -24.62 -1.10
C GLY A 427 1.06 -25.99 -0.45
N PHE A 428 2.16 -26.39 0.21
CA PHE A 428 2.31 -27.74 0.77
C PHE A 428 2.21 -28.86 -0.28
N TRP A 429 2.62 -28.59 -1.50
CA TRP A 429 2.59 -29.57 -2.58
C TRP A 429 3.74 -30.57 -2.45
N THR A 430 3.61 -31.49 -1.50
CA THR A 430 4.66 -32.46 -1.13
C THR A 430 4.42 -33.87 -1.64
N GLU A 431 3.23 -34.15 -2.18
CA GLU A 431 2.86 -35.45 -2.75
C GLU A 431 2.63 -35.30 -4.27
N VAL A 432 3.13 -36.23 -5.07
CA VAL A 432 3.00 -36.23 -6.53
C VAL A 432 1.55 -36.52 -6.96
N GLU A 433 0.82 -37.26 -6.14
CA GLU A 433 -0.56 -37.61 -6.36
C GLU A 433 -1.53 -36.46 -6.11
N ASP A 434 -1.08 -35.42 -5.40
CA ASP A 434 -1.89 -34.23 -5.14
C ASP A 434 -1.96 -33.37 -6.40
N TRP A 435 -3.15 -32.83 -6.69
CA TRP A 435 -3.39 -31.99 -7.86
C TRP A 435 -4.50 -30.99 -7.62
N ALA A 436 -4.61 -29.98 -8.50
CA ALA A 436 -5.63 -28.96 -8.43
C ALA A 436 -6.30 -28.72 -9.75
N HIS A 437 -7.57 -28.27 -9.75
CA HIS A 437 -8.25 -27.83 -10.95
C HIS A 437 -9.07 -26.57 -10.74
N TRP A 438 -9.31 -25.87 -11.85
CA TRP A 438 -10.16 -24.70 -11.94
C TRP A 438 -11.26 -24.96 -12.95
N GLU A 439 -12.47 -24.51 -12.66
CA GLU A 439 -13.60 -24.42 -13.58
C GLU A 439 -13.84 -22.94 -13.89
N PHE A 440 -13.85 -22.55 -15.15
CA PHE A 440 -13.89 -21.15 -15.56
C PHE A 440 -14.61 -20.98 -16.89
N ASP A 441 -15.09 -19.77 -17.15
CA ASP A 441 -15.73 -19.41 -18.40
C ASP A 441 -14.78 -18.61 -19.29
N VAL A 442 -14.75 -18.96 -20.57
CA VAL A 442 -13.96 -18.28 -21.61
C VAL A 442 -14.90 -17.45 -22.49
N PRO A 443 -14.62 -16.16 -22.68
CA PRO A 443 -15.53 -15.26 -23.40
C PRO A 443 -15.65 -15.56 -24.89
N SER A 444 -14.62 -16.14 -25.51
CA SER A 444 -14.60 -16.49 -26.91
C SER A 444 -13.67 -17.69 -27.16
N GLU A 445 -14.02 -18.53 -28.12
CA GLU A 445 -13.15 -19.62 -28.61
C GLU A 445 -11.85 -19.06 -29.19
N GLY A 446 -10.73 -19.79 -29.02
CA GLY A 446 -9.44 -19.40 -29.59
C GLY A 446 -8.25 -20.10 -28.97
N VAL A 447 -7.07 -19.69 -29.42
CA VAL A 447 -5.77 -20.09 -28.83
C VAL A 447 -5.40 -19.11 -27.73
N TYR A 448 -5.03 -19.65 -26.58
CA TYR A 448 -4.65 -18.89 -25.40
C TYR A 448 -3.22 -19.25 -24.99
N GLU A 449 -2.40 -18.24 -24.79
CA GLU A 449 -1.10 -18.39 -24.13
C GLU A 449 -1.34 -18.61 -22.63
N VAL A 450 -0.61 -19.55 -22.04
CA VAL A 450 -0.73 -19.95 -20.64
C VAL A 450 0.54 -19.60 -19.90
N GLU A 451 0.41 -18.83 -18.83
CA GLU A 451 1.49 -18.57 -17.88
C GLU A 451 1.06 -19.00 -16.47
N VAL A 452 1.97 -19.62 -15.74
CA VAL A 452 1.77 -19.98 -14.34
C VAL A 452 2.64 -19.11 -13.45
N GLN A 453 2.04 -18.36 -12.54
CA GLN A 453 2.78 -17.64 -11.52
C GLN A 453 3.06 -18.58 -10.35
N CYS A 454 4.30 -19.02 -10.23
CA CYS A 454 4.72 -19.99 -9.21
C CYS A 454 6.05 -19.63 -8.57
N GLY A 455 6.29 -20.22 -7.38
CA GLY A 455 7.53 -20.10 -6.61
C GLY A 455 8.03 -21.46 -6.16
N CYS A 456 9.35 -21.62 -6.05
CA CYS A 456 9.99 -22.84 -5.60
C CYS A 456 11.16 -22.54 -4.69
N GLY A 457 11.27 -23.24 -3.55
CA GLY A 457 12.30 -23.02 -2.54
C GLY A 457 13.70 -23.32 -3.06
N LYS A 458 14.70 -22.70 -2.44
CA LYS A 458 16.12 -22.90 -2.76
C LYS A 458 16.51 -24.39 -2.70
N GLY A 459 17.02 -24.91 -3.82
CA GLY A 459 17.39 -26.32 -3.95
C GLY A 459 16.21 -27.26 -4.26
N HIS A 460 15.00 -26.73 -4.49
CA HIS A 460 13.80 -27.54 -4.73
C HIS A 460 13.32 -27.53 -6.18
N GLY A 461 13.97 -26.81 -7.08
CA GLY A 461 13.67 -26.82 -8.50
C GLY A 461 13.90 -28.17 -9.19
N GLY A 462 13.34 -28.35 -10.37
CA GLY A 462 13.53 -29.55 -11.19
C GLY A 462 12.35 -30.50 -11.26
N SER A 463 11.30 -30.31 -10.46
CA SER A 463 10.04 -31.05 -10.60
C SER A 463 9.42 -30.83 -11.99
N ILE A 464 8.76 -31.85 -12.52
CA ILE A 464 7.97 -31.71 -13.77
C ILE A 464 6.51 -31.65 -13.41
N ALA A 465 5.85 -30.60 -13.87
CA ALA A 465 4.39 -30.42 -13.74
C ALA A 465 3.73 -30.28 -15.11
N SER A 466 2.43 -30.48 -15.18
CA SER A 466 1.63 -30.37 -16.40
C SER A 466 0.37 -29.54 -16.18
N VAL A 467 0.01 -28.74 -17.17
CA VAL A 467 -1.32 -28.13 -17.34
C VAL A 467 -2.10 -28.98 -18.32
N VAL A 468 -3.34 -29.35 -17.94
CA VAL A 468 -4.21 -30.21 -18.73
C VAL A 468 -5.56 -29.53 -18.96
N VAL A 469 -6.02 -29.47 -20.23
CA VAL A 469 -7.36 -29.01 -20.61
C VAL A 469 -7.92 -29.99 -21.66
N GLY A 470 -8.93 -30.76 -21.30
CA GLY A 470 -9.43 -31.84 -22.13
C GLY A 470 -8.32 -32.85 -22.49
N GLU A 471 -8.05 -33.06 -23.78
CA GLU A 471 -6.99 -33.94 -24.27
C GLU A 471 -5.63 -33.22 -24.41
N GLN A 472 -5.58 -31.90 -24.25
CA GLN A 472 -4.36 -31.12 -24.38
C GLN A 472 -3.55 -31.12 -23.10
N THR A 473 -2.26 -31.39 -23.19
CA THR A 473 -1.33 -31.37 -22.07
C THR A 473 -0.09 -30.56 -22.42
N LYS A 474 0.32 -29.67 -21.55
CA LYS A 474 1.58 -28.92 -21.60
C LYS A 474 2.37 -29.16 -20.34
N GLU A 475 3.64 -29.50 -20.50
CA GLU A 475 4.55 -29.80 -19.40
C GLU A 475 5.61 -28.73 -19.29
N TRP A 476 6.03 -28.46 -18.03
CA TRP A 476 7.16 -27.59 -17.77
C TRP A 476 7.99 -28.11 -16.61
N LYS A 477 9.23 -27.69 -16.59
CA LYS A 477 10.16 -27.94 -15.49
C LYS A 477 10.15 -26.76 -14.54
N VAL A 478 9.73 -26.97 -13.29
CA VAL A 478 9.67 -25.94 -12.25
C VAL A 478 11.08 -25.42 -11.96
N ARG A 479 11.26 -24.11 -12.08
CA ARG A 479 12.53 -23.45 -11.76
C ARG A 479 12.69 -23.25 -10.25
N ASP A 480 13.94 -23.31 -9.79
CA ASP A 480 14.32 -22.84 -8.44
C ASP A 480 14.24 -21.32 -8.41
N THR A 481 13.38 -20.76 -7.56
CA THR A 481 13.21 -19.30 -7.40
C THR A 481 13.85 -18.79 -6.11
N GLY A 482 14.57 -19.66 -5.39
CA GLY A 482 15.24 -19.32 -4.14
C GLY A 482 14.36 -19.34 -2.90
N HIS A 483 13.05 -19.11 -3.06
CA HIS A 483 12.07 -19.16 -1.97
C HIS A 483 10.68 -19.44 -2.53
N PHE A 484 9.83 -20.21 -1.80
CA PHE A 484 8.48 -20.55 -2.25
C PHE A 484 7.56 -19.34 -2.50
N GLN A 485 7.82 -18.21 -1.86
CA GLN A 485 7.09 -16.97 -2.07
C GLN A 485 7.74 -16.02 -3.09
N SER A 486 8.91 -16.37 -3.64
CA SER A 486 9.53 -15.67 -4.77
C SER A 486 8.85 -16.11 -6.06
N MET A 487 7.73 -15.44 -6.39
CA MET A 487 6.88 -15.81 -7.52
C MET A 487 7.45 -15.29 -8.85
N ILE A 488 7.57 -16.16 -9.81
CA ILE A 488 7.92 -15.84 -11.22
C ILE A 488 6.80 -16.28 -12.14
N TYR A 489 6.73 -15.70 -13.33
CA TYR A 489 5.86 -16.19 -14.40
C TYR A 489 6.60 -17.21 -15.25
N GLU A 490 6.03 -18.42 -15.35
CA GLU A 490 6.50 -19.50 -16.21
C GLU A 490 5.60 -19.60 -17.42
N PRO A 491 6.11 -19.33 -18.64
CA PRO A 491 5.36 -19.58 -19.86
C PRO A 491 5.24 -21.09 -20.09
N ILE A 492 4.01 -21.58 -20.16
CA ILE A 492 3.70 -23.01 -20.30
C ILE A 492 3.49 -23.39 -21.78
N GLY A 493 3.03 -22.43 -22.58
CA GLY A 493 2.70 -22.60 -23.98
C GLY A 493 1.25 -22.27 -24.31
N GLU A 494 0.74 -22.81 -25.40
CA GLU A 494 -0.57 -22.45 -25.94
C GLU A 494 -1.58 -23.60 -25.75
N LEU A 495 -2.83 -23.24 -25.40
CA LEU A 495 -3.96 -24.17 -25.33
C LEU A 495 -5.13 -23.63 -26.15
N LYS A 496 -5.84 -24.51 -26.85
CA LYS A 496 -7.08 -24.16 -27.52
C LYS A 496 -8.23 -24.29 -26.53
N LEU A 497 -8.99 -23.20 -26.31
CA LEU A 497 -10.13 -23.16 -25.41
C LEU A 497 -11.42 -22.92 -26.21
N ASN A 498 -12.51 -23.54 -25.78
CA ASN A 498 -13.84 -23.33 -26.33
C ASN A 498 -14.54 -22.19 -25.61
N GLN A 499 -15.42 -21.46 -26.28
CA GLN A 499 -16.28 -20.47 -25.63
C GLN A 499 -17.15 -21.14 -24.54
N GLY A 500 -17.31 -20.45 -23.40
CA GLY A 500 -18.05 -20.94 -22.25
C GLY A 500 -17.19 -21.75 -21.28
N LYS A 501 -17.77 -22.77 -20.66
CA LYS A 501 -17.16 -23.53 -19.55
C LYS A 501 -15.98 -24.38 -19.99
N ASN A 502 -14.85 -24.17 -19.32
CA ASN A 502 -13.65 -24.97 -19.45
C ASN A 502 -13.18 -25.46 -18.07
N ARG A 503 -12.32 -26.48 -18.07
CA ARG A 503 -11.65 -26.99 -16.87
C ARG A 503 -10.17 -27.15 -17.17
N LEU A 504 -9.33 -26.53 -16.33
CA LEU A 504 -7.88 -26.65 -16.35
C LEU A 504 -7.40 -27.38 -15.10
N GLU A 505 -6.52 -28.35 -15.29
CA GLU A 505 -5.88 -29.07 -14.19
C GLU A 505 -4.38 -28.83 -14.18
N VAL A 506 -3.81 -28.76 -12.97
CA VAL A 506 -2.35 -28.81 -12.77
C VAL A 506 -2.01 -30.08 -12.01
N ARG A 507 -1.12 -30.88 -12.60
CA ARG A 507 -0.68 -32.18 -12.07
C ARG A 507 0.83 -32.27 -12.07
N PRO A 508 1.47 -32.59 -10.93
CA PRO A 508 2.88 -33.01 -10.95
C PRO A 508 3.04 -34.35 -11.68
N LYS A 509 4.08 -34.46 -12.45
CA LYS A 509 4.56 -35.75 -13.00
C LYS A 509 5.69 -36.35 -12.16
N THR A 510 6.60 -35.49 -11.77
CA THR A 510 7.73 -35.87 -10.90
C THR A 510 7.96 -34.80 -9.85
N LYS A 511 8.46 -35.24 -8.72
CA LYS A 511 8.93 -34.39 -7.63
C LYS A 511 10.43 -34.55 -7.46
N ALA A 512 11.16 -33.47 -7.65
CA ALA A 512 12.63 -33.50 -7.61
C ALA A 512 13.19 -33.61 -6.17
N THR A 513 12.47 -33.00 -5.19
CA THR A 513 12.90 -32.95 -3.78
C THR A 513 11.73 -33.12 -2.83
N ILE A 514 11.63 -32.31 -1.75
CA ILE A 514 10.57 -32.44 -0.74
C ILE A 514 9.23 -31.81 -1.17
N ALA A 515 9.25 -30.85 -2.08
CA ALA A 515 8.05 -30.17 -2.57
C ALA A 515 8.13 -29.91 -4.07
N VAL A 516 6.98 -29.69 -4.72
CA VAL A 516 6.87 -29.39 -6.15
C VAL A 516 7.05 -27.90 -6.37
N MET A 517 6.13 -27.06 -5.88
CA MET A 517 6.10 -25.60 -6.01
C MET A 517 4.92 -25.02 -5.22
N ASP A 518 4.89 -23.71 -5.10
CA ASP A 518 3.69 -22.95 -4.75
C ASP A 518 3.13 -22.27 -6.00
N ILE A 519 1.80 -22.27 -6.19
CA ILE A 519 1.13 -21.57 -7.29
C ILE A 519 0.25 -20.46 -6.74
N ARG A 520 0.40 -19.25 -7.30
CA ARG A 520 -0.46 -18.10 -6.95
C ARG A 520 -1.62 -17.94 -7.92
N LYS A 521 -1.36 -18.02 -9.22
CA LYS A 521 -2.38 -17.91 -10.27
C LYS A 521 -1.90 -18.52 -11.60
N ILE A 522 -2.85 -18.74 -12.48
CA ILE A 522 -2.59 -19.10 -13.89
C ILE A 522 -3.27 -18.02 -14.75
N VAL A 523 -2.58 -17.53 -15.73
CA VAL A 523 -3.04 -16.48 -16.64
C VAL A 523 -3.19 -17.06 -18.04
N LEU A 524 -4.33 -16.82 -18.67
CA LEU A 524 -4.66 -17.27 -20.02
C LEU A 524 -4.94 -16.03 -20.88
N ARG A 525 -4.06 -15.72 -21.83
CA ARG A 525 -4.20 -14.58 -22.76
C ARG A 525 -4.58 -15.06 -24.13
N LYS A 526 -5.70 -14.54 -24.66
CA LYS A 526 -6.08 -14.85 -26.02
C LYS A 526 -5.04 -14.29 -26.98
N LYS A 527 -4.56 -15.15 -27.90
CA LYS A 527 -3.66 -14.73 -28.94
C LYS A 527 -4.47 -14.05 -30.06
N ASP A 528 -4.13 -12.80 -30.36
CA ASP A 528 -4.70 -12.12 -31.53
C ASP A 528 -4.25 -12.87 -32.80
N GLN A 529 -5.21 -13.10 -33.73
CA GLN A 529 -4.96 -13.81 -34.99
C GLN A 529 -4.18 -12.93 -35.96
#